data_f1747b315afe36ba3cc54c0c6421da15
#
_entry.id   f1747b315afe36ba3cc54c0c6421da15
#
_cell.length_a   1.000
_cell.length_b   1.000
_cell.length_c   1.000
_cell.angle_alpha   90.00
_cell.angle_beta   90.00
_cell.angle_gamma   90.00
#
_symmetry.space_group_name_H-M   'P 1'
#
loop_
_entity.id
_entity.type
_entity.pdbx_description
1 polymer ?
#
loop_
_entity_poly.entity_id
_entity_poly.type
_entity_poly.pdbx_seq_one_letter_code
_entity_poly.pdbx_strand_id
1 'polypeptide(L)'
;MQRRLAQPWLSAVAALLTIACDQGTTTKSGPVTSIKVVIADYSKDHSRPFWQSLSETYTKQTGIKVELQVVDWNSIDQQVTTMIQNNQPPDVLNLNAFSSYAKDGLLRPADEVLSPRTREDFLPAFVRGGEYQGKLYGFPILSSARAFFYNKELLARADVAAPPRTWDELVTAARKVRALGPDTIGYALPLGPEEAQAEWAIWMWNNGGDWKSGDAWAINSDKNVHTLTFLADLANKHKVTQVNPGKTNRTDGAFQLFKDGKVGMVMGFSPLARQLDAEGKVKYGVAEMPTNTGAAVTLAVEDYLMAFKKPGNADAVKTFLDLYYQPETITRWIRAEGFLPVTRSGLEQMRSDAGLKPYLDALPGAKLAPTTDPAWDKVKLDVQQSIGLAVQPGGNPRQVLDRLQQNAVAAGGR
;
A
#
# COMPACT_ATOMS: atom_id res chain seq x y z
N MET A 1 46.13 -65.41 -27.24
CA MET A 1 45.89 -66.73 -26.63
C MET A 1 44.52 -66.72 -26.05
N GLN A 2 43.57 -67.36 -26.71
CA GLN A 2 42.66 -68.44 -26.29
C GLN A 2 41.62 -68.01 -25.25
N ARG A 3 40.35 -67.88 -25.69
CA ARG A 3 39.26 -68.89 -25.70
C ARG A 3 38.65 -69.08 -24.30
N ARG A 4 37.31 -69.02 -24.02
CA ARG A 4 36.08 -69.56 -24.65
C ARG A 4 34.91 -68.98 -23.90
N LEU A 5 33.85 -68.52 -24.51
CA LEU A 5 32.53 -69.09 -24.81
C LEU A 5 31.85 -69.87 -23.65
N ALA A 6 30.67 -69.43 -23.25
CA ALA A 6 29.42 -70.18 -23.17
C ALA A 6 28.22 -69.33 -22.73
N GLN A 7 27.25 -69.21 -23.62
CA GLN A 7 25.82 -69.04 -23.35
C GLN A 7 25.19 -70.45 -23.26
N PRO A 8 23.91 -70.66 -23.04
CA PRO A 8 22.77 -69.85 -22.57
C PRO A 8 21.96 -70.56 -21.47
N TRP A 9 20.91 -69.89 -20.91
CA TRP A 9 19.63 -70.57 -20.59
C TRP A 9 18.51 -69.52 -20.51
N LEU A 10 17.55 -69.63 -21.44
CA LEU A 10 16.26 -68.99 -21.42
C LEU A 10 15.38 -69.51 -20.28
N SER A 11 14.76 -68.68 -19.52
CA SER A 11 13.52 -68.99 -18.78
C SER A 11 12.54 -67.82 -18.91
N ALA A 12 11.47 -68.05 -19.65
CA ALA A 12 10.33 -67.21 -19.80
C ALA A 12 9.55 -67.18 -18.49
N VAL A 13 9.34 -65.99 -17.91
CA VAL A 13 8.37 -65.77 -16.88
C VAL A 13 7.34 -64.77 -17.39
N ALA A 14 6.10 -65.24 -17.54
CA ALA A 14 4.93 -64.51 -17.95
C ALA A 14 4.59 -63.45 -16.84
N ALA A 15 4.70 -62.18 -17.21
CA ALA A 15 4.23 -61.11 -16.34
C ALA A 15 2.72 -60.90 -16.52
N LEU A 16 1.97 -61.21 -15.51
CA LEU A 16 0.56 -60.82 -15.33
C LEU A 16 0.53 -59.29 -15.13
N LEU A 17 0.00 -58.59 -16.11
CA LEU A 17 -0.41 -57.21 -16.00
C LEU A 17 -1.65 -57.10 -15.09
N THR A 18 -1.46 -56.75 -13.83
CA THR A 18 -2.54 -56.25 -12.98
C THR A 18 -2.68 -54.75 -13.26
N ILE A 19 -3.77 -54.40 -13.95
CA ILE A 19 -4.25 -53.01 -14.04
C ILE A 19 -4.69 -52.59 -12.65
N ALA A 20 -3.82 -51.87 -11.91
CA ALA A 20 -4.21 -51.17 -10.71
C ALA A 20 -4.96 -49.90 -11.17
N CYS A 21 -6.27 -49.91 -10.97
CA CYS A 21 -7.05 -48.68 -11.00
C CYS A 21 -6.47 -47.74 -9.93
N ASP A 22 -5.85 -46.70 -10.39
CA ASP A 22 -5.46 -45.58 -9.54
C ASP A 22 -6.73 -44.90 -9.01
N GLN A 23 -7.18 -45.32 -7.84
CA GLN A 23 -8.14 -44.57 -7.04
C GLN A 23 -7.36 -43.39 -6.49
N GLY A 24 -7.58 -42.21 -7.10
CA GLY A 24 -7.10 -40.93 -6.59
C GLY A 24 -7.39 -40.82 -5.10
N THR A 25 -6.38 -41.08 -4.28
CA THR A 25 -6.38 -40.80 -2.86
C THR A 25 -6.45 -39.26 -2.71
N THR A 26 -7.65 -38.74 -2.55
CA THR A 26 -7.87 -37.45 -1.90
C THR A 26 -7.30 -37.58 -0.50
N THR A 27 -6.04 -37.19 -0.32
CA THR A 27 -5.47 -36.98 1.01
C THR A 27 -6.34 -35.92 1.71
N LYS A 28 -7.27 -36.35 2.56
CA LYS A 28 -7.95 -35.45 3.50
C LYS A 28 -6.83 -34.87 4.36
N SER A 29 -6.51 -33.59 4.15
CA SER A 29 -5.66 -32.83 5.08
C SER A 29 -6.29 -32.99 6.47
N GLY A 30 -5.47 -33.29 7.46
CA GLY A 30 -5.93 -33.34 8.86
C GLY A 30 -6.54 -31.98 9.27
N PRO A 31 -7.22 -31.95 10.43
CA PRO A 31 -7.82 -30.70 10.91
C PRO A 31 -6.76 -29.61 11.02
N VAL A 32 -7.08 -28.39 10.55
CA VAL A 32 -6.22 -27.22 10.68
C VAL A 32 -6.09 -26.87 12.16
N THR A 33 -4.86 -26.87 12.68
CA THR A 33 -4.56 -26.56 14.09
C THR A 33 -3.99 -25.15 14.27
N SER A 34 -3.46 -24.54 13.20
CA SER A 34 -2.98 -23.15 13.20
C SER A 34 -3.20 -22.49 11.85
N ILE A 35 -3.31 -21.14 11.88
CA ILE A 35 -3.23 -20.26 10.71
C ILE A 35 -2.12 -19.23 10.91
N LYS A 36 -1.36 -18.93 9.88
CA LYS A 36 -0.33 -17.89 9.86
C LYS A 36 -0.92 -16.59 9.33
N VAL A 37 -0.87 -15.53 10.14
CA VAL A 37 -1.40 -14.22 9.82
C VAL A 37 -0.27 -13.21 9.82
N VAL A 38 -0.06 -12.52 8.69
CA VAL A 38 0.99 -11.52 8.51
C VAL A 38 0.35 -10.17 8.22
N ILE A 39 0.59 -9.20 9.09
CA ILE A 39 -0.05 -7.89 9.10
C ILE A 39 1.01 -6.80 9.14
N ALA A 40 0.80 -5.71 8.42
CA ALA A 40 1.61 -4.53 8.50
C ALA A 40 1.44 -3.81 9.84
N ASP A 41 2.53 -3.29 10.39
CA ASP A 41 2.53 -2.44 11.59
C ASP A 41 2.29 -0.97 11.17
N TYR A 42 1.05 -0.48 11.30
CA TYR A 42 0.70 0.90 10.97
C TYR A 42 1.06 1.86 12.11
N SER A 43 0.96 1.39 13.35
CA SER A 43 1.40 2.14 14.51
C SER A 43 1.81 1.19 15.65
N LYS A 44 2.86 1.57 16.37
CA LYS A 44 3.38 0.77 17.49
C LYS A 44 2.36 0.60 18.61
N ASP A 45 1.49 1.58 18.81
CA ASP A 45 0.59 1.65 19.94
C ASP A 45 -0.76 0.94 19.68
N HIS A 46 -1.17 0.76 18.42
CA HIS A 46 -2.51 0.25 18.09
C HIS A 46 -2.50 -1.04 17.28
N SER A 47 -1.63 -1.18 16.26
CA SER A 47 -1.66 -2.35 15.37
C SER A 47 -1.40 -3.65 16.13
N ARG A 48 -0.26 -3.77 16.80
CA ARG A 48 0.11 -5.00 17.49
C ARG A 48 -0.89 -5.40 18.60
N PRO A 49 -1.29 -4.53 19.54
CA PRO A 49 -2.26 -4.89 20.57
C PRO A 49 -3.61 -5.33 19.99
N PHE A 50 -4.09 -4.67 18.94
CA PHE A 50 -5.35 -5.04 18.29
C PHE A 50 -5.29 -6.45 17.70
N TRP A 51 -4.28 -6.72 16.86
CA TRP A 51 -4.17 -8.00 16.18
C TRP A 51 -3.87 -9.17 17.15
N GLN A 52 -3.14 -8.91 18.23
CA GLN A 52 -2.96 -9.88 19.32
C GLN A 52 -4.29 -10.22 19.99
N SER A 53 -5.08 -9.23 20.40
CA SER A 53 -6.39 -9.43 21.01
C SER A 53 -7.37 -10.15 20.09
N LEU A 54 -7.37 -9.84 18.79
CA LEU A 54 -8.18 -10.54 17.79
C LEU A 54 -7.77 -12.01 17.67
N SER A 55 -6.46 -12.28 17.63
CA SER A 55 -5.90 -13.64 17.54
C SER A 55 -6.23 -14.49 18.75
N GLU A 56 -6.16 -13.91 19.95
CA GLU A 56 -6.56 -14.58 21.21
C GLU A 56 -8.06 -14.90 21.22
N THR A 57 -8.90 -13.94 20.79
CA THR A 57 -10.34 -14.12 20.67
C THR A 57 -10.68 -15.26 19.71
N TYR A 58 -10.05 -15.26 18.53
CA TYR A 58 -10.21 -16.30 17.53
C TYR A 58 -9.80 -17.69 18.07
N THR A 59 -8.61 -17.77 18.69
CA THR A 59 -8.12 -19.03 19.28
C THR A 59 -9.03 -19.55 20.37
N LYS A 60 -9.57 -18.67 21.23
CA LYS A 60 -10.53 -19.03 22.28
C LYS A 60 -11.84 -19.57 21.72
N GLN A 61 -12.32 -19.03 20.60
CA GLN A 61 -13.57 -19.44 19.98
C GLN A 61 -13.45 -20.73 19.17
N THR A 62 -12.31 -20.98 18.54
CA THR A 62 -12.17 -22.07 17.55
C THR A 62 -11.22 -23.19 17.99
N GLY A 63 -10.36 -22.96 18.98
CA GLY A 63 -9.25 -23.85 19.31
C GLY A 63 -8.09 -23.82 18.30
N ILE A 64 -8.19 -23.07 17.21
CA ILE A 64 -7.16 -22.93 16.18
C ILE A 64 -6.18 -21.82 16.59
N LYS A 65 -4.89 -22.11 16.61
CA LYS A 65 -3.85 -21.15 16.96
C LYS A 65 -3.63 -20.13 15.83
N VAL A 66 -3.41 -18.87 16.17
CA VAL A 66 -2.96 -17.85 15.23
C VAL A 66 -1.45 -17.61 15.41
N GLU A 67 -0.69 -17.87 14.36
CA GLU A 67 0.73 -17.53 14.27
C GLU A 67 0.83 -16.10 13.69
N LEU A 68 0.68 -15.11 14.58
CA LEU A 68 0.64 -13.70 14.21
C LEU A 68 2.05 -13.13 14.01
N GLN A 69 2.27 -12.47 12.87
CA GLN A 69 3.45 -11.64 12.59
C GLN A 69 2.99 -10.23 12.25
N VAL A 70 3.30 -9.27 13.10
CA VAL A 70 3.12 -7.84 12.84
C VAL A 70 4.47 -7.29 12.40
N VAL A 71 4.55 -6.87 11.13
CA VAL A 71 5.79 -6.56 10.41
C VAL A 71 5.84 -5.08 10.06
N ASP A 72 6.99 -4.45 10.27
CA ASP A 72 7.21 -3.06 9.87
C ASP A 72 6.91 -2.85 8.37
N TRP A 73 6.21 -1.74 8.05
CA TRP A 73 5.77 -1.41 6.70
C TRP A 73 6.92 -1.40 5.68
N ASN A 74 8.10 -0.94 6.07
CA ASN A 74 9.26 -0.85 5.17
C ASN A 74 9.91 -2.21 4.86
N SER A 75 9.56 -3.28 5.58
CA SER A 75 10.16 -4.60 5.42
C SER A 75 9.17 -5.69 4.99
N ILE A 76 7.87 -5.44 5.08
CA ILE A 76 6.83 -6.48 4.88
C ILE A 76 6.84 -7.05 3.45
N ASP A 77 6.98 -6.21 2.43
CA ASP A 77 7.03 -6.66 1.02
C ASP A 77 8.16 -7.66 0.78
N GLN A 78 9.35 -7.39 1.33
CA GLN A 78 10.51 -8.28 1.21
C GLN A 78 10.33 -9.59 1.99
N GLN A 79 9.80 -9.50 3.21
CA GLN A 79 9.57 -10.68 4.03
C GLN A 79 8.53 -11.62 3.40
N VAL A 80 7.44 -11.07 2.88
CA VAL A 80 6.39 -11.85 2.21
C VAL A 80 6.92 -12.49 0.93
N THR A 81 7.67 -11.75 0.12
CA THR A 81 8.33 -12.29 -1.08
C THR A 81 9.18 -13.51 -0.72
N THR A 82 9.99 -13.41 0.35
CA THR A 82 10.82 -14.52 0.85
C THR A 82 9.97 -15.71 1.31
N MET A 83 8.86 -15.48 2.02
CA MET A 83 7.95 -16.56 2.45
C MET A 83 7.36 -17.31 1.25
N ILE A 84 6.92 -16.59 0.22
CA ILE A 84 6.32 -17.19 -0.99
C ILE A 84 7.37 -17.97 -1.79
N GLN A 85 8.59 -17.44 -1.97
CA GLN A 85 9.69 -18.14 -2.64
C GLN A 85 10.09 -19.43 -1.94
N ASN A 86 9.98 -19.49 -0.61
CA ASN A 86 10.25 -20.67 0.19
C ASN A 86 9.04 -21.63 0.29
N ASN A 87 7.97 -21.44 -0.50
CA ASN A 87 6.73 -22.21 -0.42
C ASN A 87 6.06 -22.20 0.98
N GLN A 88 6.22 -21.10 1.72
CA GLN A 88 5.65 -20.90 3.06
C GLN A 88 4.78 -19.62 3.12
N PRO A 89 3.82 -19.43 2.20
CA PRO A 89 2.98 -18.25 2.23
C PRO A 89 2.20 -18.18 3.54
N PRO A 90 1.77 -16.99 4.00
CA PRO A 90 0.82 -16.88 5.09
C PRO A 90 -0.55 -17.46 4.70
N ASP A 91 -1.45 -17.68 5.67
CA ASP A 91 -2.86 -17.97 5.39
C ASP A 91 -3.63 -16.67 5.10
N VAL A 92 -3.33 -15.62 5.90
CA VAL A 92 -3.86 -14.28 5.72
C VAL A 92 -2.70 -13.29 5.64
N LEU A 93 -2.73 -12.43 4.65
CA LEU A 93 -1.74 -11.37 4.43
C LEU A 93 -2.42 -10.01 4.31
N ASN A 94 -1.81 -8.99 4.91
CA ASN A 94 -2.16 -7.59 4.67
C ASN A 94 -1.07 -6.89 3.84
N LEU A 95 -1.45 -6.33 2.69
CA LEU A 95 -0.63 -5.44 1.85
C LEU A 95 -1.54 -4.52 1.03
N ASN A 96 -0.92 -3.55 0.34
CA ASN A 96 -1.62 -2.66 -0.60
C ASN A 96 -1.52 -3.09 -2.07
N ALA A 97 -1.13 -4.34 -2.32
CA ALA A 97 -1.05 -4.93 -3.65
C ALA A 97 -1.35 -6.44 -3.57
N PHE A 98 -2.08 -6.98 -4.55
CA PHE A 98 -2.59 -8.35 -4.51
C PHE A 98 -2.66 -9.01 -5.89
N SER A 99 -2.70 -8.22 -6.96
CA SER A 99 -3.08 -8.72 -8.28
C SER A 99 -2.06 -9.68 -8.90
N SER A 100 -0.78 -9.56 -8.57
CA SER A 100 0.25 -10.53 -8.95
C SER A 100 -0.03 -11.91 -8.34
N TYR A 101 -0.34 -11.97 -7.05
CA TYR A 101 -0.69 -13.23 -6.36
C TYR A 101 -2.00 -13.83 -6.89
N ALA A 102 -2.99 -12.98 -7.23
CA ALA A 102 -4.23 -13.42 -7.85
C ALA A 102 -4.00 -14.00 -9.24
N LYS A 103 -3.18 -13.34 -10.09
CA LYS A 103 -2.75 -13.81 -11.41
C LYS A 103 -2.08 -15.17 -11.34
N ASP A 104 -1.20 -15.37 -10.35
CA ASP A 104 -0.47 -16.63 -10.14
C ASP A 104 -1.34 -17.72 -9.52
N GLY A 105 -2.64 -17.44 -9.26
CA GLY A 105 -3.59 -18.39 -8.72
C GLY A 105 -3.39 -18.76 -7.26
N LEU A 106 -2.59 -17.97 -6.51
CA LEU A 106 -2.23 -18.23 -5.13
C LEU A 106 -3.33 -17.85 -4.12
N LEU A 107 -4.27 -16.97 -4.52
CA LEU A 107 -5.28 -16.42 -3.63
C LEU A 107 -6.63 -17.12 -3.76
N ARG A 108 -7.38 -17.12 -2.66
CA ARG A 108 -8.82 -17.46 -2.62
C ARG A 108 -9.66 -16.23 -2.90
N PRO A 109 -10.68 -16.31 -3.75
CA PRO A 109 -11.63 -15.23 -3.92
C PRO A 109 -12.54 -15.07 -2.69
N ALA A 110 -13.17 -13.90 -2.56
CA ALA A 110 -14.00 -13.53 -1.42
C ALA A 110 -15.17 -14.48 -1.16
N ASP A 111 -15.75 -15.07 -2.20
CA ASP A 111 -16.89 -16.01 -2.07
C ASP A 111 -16.52 -17.34 -1.39
N GLU A 112 -15.23 -17.69 -1.36
CA GLU A 112 -14.73 -18.87 -0.63
C GLU A 112 -14.45 -18.58 0.85
N VAL A 113 -14.11 -17.34 1.22
CA VAL A 113 -13.53 -17.03 2.55
C VAL A 113 -14.16 -15.84 3.27
N LEU A 114 -15.25 -15.28 2.74
CA LEU A 114 -16.05 -14.25 3.42
C LEU A 114 -17.53 -14.63 3.40
N SER A 115 -18.23 -14.31 4.47
CA SER A 115 -19.69 -14.46 4.51
C SER A 115 -20.36 -13.48 3.52
N PRO A 116 -21.57 -13.78 3.02
CA PRO A 116 -22.36 -12.85 2.22
C PRO A 116 -22.53 -11.50 2.91
N ARG A 117 -22.83 -11.48 4.21
CA ARG A 117 -22.98 -10.26 5.02
C ARG A 117 -21.71 -9.40 4.96
N THR A 118 -20.54 -9.98 5.13
CA THR A 118 -19.25 -9.24 5.08
C THR A 118 -19.03 -8.63 3.71
N ARG A 119 -19.29 -9.38 2.63
CA ARG A 119 -19.12 -8.91 1.25
C ARG A 119 -20.06 -7.76 0.89
N GLU A 120 -21.30 -7.82 1.33
CA GLU A 120 -22.33 -6.81 1.09
C GLU A 120 -22.09 -5.51 1.87
N ASP A 121 -21.35 -5.58 2.97
CA ASP A 121 -21.00 -4.41 3.78
C ASP A 121 -19.87 -3.57 3.18
N PHE A 122 -19.08 -4.09 2.28
CA PHE A 122 -18.03 -3.29 1.62
C PHE A 122 -18.61 -2.13 0.80
N LEU A 123 -17.91 -1.01 0.82
CA LEU A 123 -18.23 0.13 -0.05
C LEU A 123 -17.84 -0.20 -1.50
N PRO A 124 -18.74 0.02 -2.50
CA PRO A 124 -18.52 -0.43 -3.88
C PRO A 124 -17.26 0.13 -4.55
N ALA A 125 -16.80 1.32 -4.14
CA ALA A 125 -15.57 1.92 -4.67
C ALA A 125 -14.36 1.02 -4.36
N PHE A 126 -14.28 0.53 -3.12
CA PHE A 126 -13.18 -0.30 -2.64
C PHE A 126 -13.26 -1.75 -3.13
N VAL A 127 -14.45 -2.27 -3.39
CA VAL A 127 -14.59 -3.60 -4.03
C VAL A 127 -13.91 -3.61 -5.40
N ARG A 128 -14.13 -2.56 -6.22
CA ARG A 128 -13.49 -2.48 -7.55
C ARG A 128 -11.96 -2.44 -7.49
N GLY A 129 -11.40 -1.80 -6.45
CA GLY A 129 -9.94 -1.75 -6.24
C GLY A 129 -9.32 -3.10 -5.87
N GLY A 130 -10.11 -4.01 -5.27
CA GLY A 130 -9.70 -5.37 -4.87
C GLY A 130 -10.00 -6.47 -5.88
N GLU A 131 -10.59 -6.15 -7.04
CA GLU A 131 -10.96 -7.14 -8.05
C GLU A 131 -9.83 -7.44 -9.04
N TYR A 132 -9.71 -8.70 -9.40
CA TYR A 132 -8.92 -9.18 -10.53
C TYR A 132 -9.77 -10.15 -11.36
N GLN A 133 -9.91 -9.87 -12.67
CA GLN A 133 -10.77 -10.64 -13.59
C GLN A 133 -12.20 -10.89 -13.07
N GLY A 134 -12.81 -9.85 -12.49
CA GLY A 134 -14.21 -9.89 -12.01
C GLY A 134 -14.42 -10.67 -10.71
N LYS A 135 -13.35 -11.03 -9.98
CA LYS A 135 -13.42 -11.65 -8.65
C LYS A 135 -12.65 -10.81 -7.64
N LEU A 136 -13.22 -10.69 -6.45
CA LEU A 136 -12.61 -9.96 -5.33
C LEU A 136 -11.57 -10.84 -4.63
N TYR A 137 -10.30 -10.46 -4.69
CA TYR A 137 -9.16 -11.14 -4.05
C TYR A 137 -8.47 -10.28 -3.00
N GLY A 138 -8.47 -8.96 -3.19
CA GLY A 138 -8.04 -7.99 -2.21
C GLY A 138 -9.24 -7.53 -1.39
N PHE A 139 -9.37 -8.00 -0.15
CA PHE A 139 -10.48 -7.63 0.73
C PHE A 139 -10.15 -6.30 1.42
N PRO A 140 -10.90 -5.21 1.19
CA PRO A 140 -10.58 -3.90 1.74
C PRO A 140 -10.47 -3.95 3.27
N ILE A 141 -9.33 -3.50 3.83
CA ILE A 141 -9.10 -3.50 5.28
C ILE A 141 -9.23 -2.10 5.87
N LEU A 142 -8.71 -1.11 5.18
CA LEU A 142 -8.72 0.30 5.53
C LEU A 142 -8.53 1.14 4.28
N SER A 143 -8.81 2.44 4.40
CA SER A 143 -8.48 3.41 3.36
C SER A 143 -7.89 4.69 3.96
N SER A 144 -7.23 5.48 3.13
CA SER A 144 -6.81 6.84 3.45
C SER A 144 -6.96 7.74 2.24
N ALA A 145 -7.12 9.03 2.47
CA ALA A 145 -7.03 10.06 1.44
C ALA A 145 -5.92 11.04 1.79
N ARG A 146 -5.13 11.42 0.81
CA ARG A 146 -4.06 12.39 1.00
C ARG A 146 -4.63 13.80 1.02
N ALA A 147 -3.97 14.67 1.77
CA ALA A 147 -4.31 16.08 1.88
C ALA A 147 -3.06 16.92 2.07
N PHE A 148 -3.18 18.21 1.84
CA PHE A 148 -2.10 19.17 2.01
C PHE A 148 -2.13 19.75 3.42
N PHE A 149 -1.13 19.41 4.25
CA PHE A 149 -0.97 19.92 5.60
C PHE A 149 -0.11 21.16 5.60
N TYR A 150 -0.47 22.15 6.42
CA TYR A 150 0.33 23.35 6.60
C TYR A 150 0.39 23.77 8.07
N ASN A 151 1.57 24.26 8.48
CA ASN A 151 1.80 24.81 9.80
C ASN A 151 1.32 26.26 9.85
N LYS A 152 0.22 26.51 10.58
CA LYS A 152 -0.43 27.83 10.68
C LYS A 152 0.51 28.90 11.23
N GLU A 153 1.36 28.56 12.21
CA GLU A 153 2.27 29.51 12.84
C GLU A 153 3.44 29.89 11.89
N LEU A 154 4.02 28.90 11.18
CA LEU A 154 5.09 29.20 10.21
C LEU A 154 4.56 30.00 9.02
N LEU A 155 3.37 29.66 8.49
CA LEU A 155 2.78 30.44 7.41
C LEU A 155 2.47 31.88 7.84
N ALA A 156 1.89 32.07 9.02
CA ALA A 156 1.61 33.41 9.56
C ALA A 156 2.91 34.24 9.75
N ARG A 157 3.95 33.64 10.34
CA ARG A 157 5.26 34.30 10.49
C ARG A 157 5.92 34.64 9.17
N ALA A 158 5.64 33.85 8.12
CA ALA A 158 6.15 34.07 6.77
C ALA A 158 5.27 35.03 5.94
N ASP A 159 4.27 35.66 6.55
CA ASP A 159 3.29 36.50 5.83
C ASP A 159 2.66 35.77 4.61
N VAL A 160 2.21 34.51 4.86
CA VAL A 160 1.45 33.69 3.92
C VAL A 160 0.03 33.60 4.45
N ALA A 161 -0.88 34.34 3.84
CA ALA A 161 -2.26 34.53 4.34
C ALA A 161 -3.14 33.26 4.22
N ALA A 162 -2.85 32.38 3.25
CA ALA A 162 -3.62 31.17 2.99
C ALA A 162 -2.71 30.05 2.45
N PRO A 163 -3.09 28.76 2.59
CA PRO A 163 -2.36 27.67 1.95
C PRO A 163 -2.38 27.83 0.43
N PRO A 164 -1.29 27.46 -0.26
CA PRO A 164 -1.17 27.58 -1.70
C PRO A 164 -2.15 26.66 -2.44
N ARG A 165 -2.71 27.12 -3.54
CA ARG A 165 -3.60 26.38 -4.42
C ARG A 165 -2.94 25.96 -5.74
N THR A 166 -1.86 26.65 -6.12
CA THR A 166 -1.10 26.39 -7.34
C THR A 166 0.36 26.07 -7.02
N TRP A 167 1.07 25.52 -7.97
CA TRP A 167 2.48 25.24 -7.83
C TRP A 167 3.33 26.52 -7.66
N ASP A 168 2.97 27.59 -8.36
CA ASP A 168 3.68 28.89 -8.22
C ASP A 168 3.45 29.50 -6.83
N GLU A 169 2.22 29.41 -6.32
CA GLU A 169 1.92 29.85 -4.95
C GLU A 169 2.67 28.99 -3.92
N LEU A 170 2.79 27.65 -4.15
CA LEU A 170 3.57 26.78 -3.30
C LEU A 170 5.05 27.20 -3.25
N VAL A 171 5.68 27.44 -4.41
CA VAL A 171 7.07 27.89 -4.47
C VAL A 171 7.24 29.21 -3.72
N THR A 172 6.31 30.15 -3.91
CA THR A 172 6.32 31.45 -3.22
C THR A 172 6.21 31.31 -1.71
N ALA A 173 5.22 30.54 -1.24
CA ALA A 173 5.02 30.28 0.18
C ALA A 173 6.19 29.54 0.81
N ALA A 174 6.69 28.50 0.12
CA ALA A 174 7.81 27.71 0.61
C ALA A 174 9.11 28.53 0.74
N ARG A 175 9.38 29.45 -0.19
CA ARG A 175 10.51 30.37 -0.09
C ARG A 175 10.37 31.34 1.09
N LYS A 176 9.18 31.88 1.31
CA LYS A 176 8.91 32.76 2.45
C LYS A 176 9.12 32.04 3.78
N VAL A 177 8.59 30.79 3.91
CA VAL A 177 8.82 29.98 5.10
C VAL A 177 10.31 29.66 5.28
N ARG A 178 11.01 29.28 4.22
CA ARG A 178 12.46 28.97 4.27
C ARG A 178 13.29 30.15 4.72
N ALA A 179 12.87 31.38 4.40
CA ALA A 179 13.54 32.61 4.81
C ALA A 179 13.42 32.95 6.30
N LEU A 180 12.52 32.28 7.05
CA LEU A 180 12.37 32.48 8.49
C LEU A 180 13.58 32.02 9.31
N GLY A 181 14.41 31.13 8.76
CA GLY A 181 15.63 30.67 9.45
C GLY A 181 16.26 29.44 8.81
N PRO A 182 17.50 29.11 9.19
CA PRO A 182 18.26 28.01 8.60
C PRO A 182 17.62 26.63 8.84
N ASP A 183 16.89 26.46 9.91
CA ASP A 183 16.27 25.18 10.32
C ASP A 183 14.82 25.04 9.83
N THR A 184 14.25 26.06 9.16
CA THR A 184 12.90 26.00 8.62
C THR A 184 12.90 25.41 7.21
N ILE A 185 11.90 24.59 6.92
CA ILE A 185 11.70 23.89 5.65
C ILE A 185 10.38 24.39 5.05
N GLY A 186 10.41 24.86 3.78
CA GLY A 186 9.20 25.33 3.13
C GLY A 186 8.21 24.22 2.85
N TYR A 187 8.66 23.17 2.19
CA TYR A 187 7.91 21.96 1.88
C TYR A 187 8.75 20.72 2.16
N ALA A 188 8.24 19.78 2.95
CA ALA A 188 8.91 18.49 3.15
C ALA A 188 8.51 17.54 2.02
N LEU A 189 9.52 17.08 1.27
CA LEU A 189 9.38 16.22 0.08
C LEU A 189 9.95 14.82 0.36
N PRO A 190 9.14 13.83 0.76
CA PRO A 190 9.59 12.47 1.04
C PRO A 190 9.59 11.60 -0.22
N LEU A 191 10.70 11.57 -0.95
CA LEU A 191 10.92 10.67 -2.09
C LEU A 191 11.90 9.54 -1.77
N GLY A 192 12.05 9.20 -0.49
CA GLY A 192 12.70 7.98 -0.01
C GLY A 192 11.85 6.73 -0.25
N PRO A 193 12.42 5.53 -0.03
CA PRO A 193 11.82 4.28 -0.49
C PRO A 193 10.53 3.84 0.23
N GLU A 194 10.13 4.49 1.31
CA GLU A 194 8.93 4.11 2.07
C GLU A 194 7.65 4.18 1.21
N GLU A 195 7.35 5.34 0.64
CA GLU A 195 6.15 5.58 -0.18
C GLU A 195 6.36 6.65 -1.26
N ALA A 196 7.53 6.73 -1.85
CA ALA A 196 7.84 7.69 -2.91
C ALA A 196 6.85 7.65 -4.09
N GLN A 197 6.28 6.47 -4.40
CA GLN A 197 5.26 6.33 -5.45
C GLN A 197 3.98 7.09 -5.12
N ALA A 198 3.59 7.16 -3.85
CA ALA A 198 2.39 7.89 -3.42
C ALA A 198 2.62 9.41 -3.46
N GLU A 199 3.78 9.87 -2.98
CA GLU A 199 4.17 11.28 -3.07
C GLU A 199 4.19 11.74 -4.53
N TRP A 200 4.88 10.99 -5.41
CA TRP A 200 4.96 11.36 -6.82
C TRP A 200 3.60 11.30 -7.53
N ALA A 201 2.79 10.26 -7.28
CA ALA A 201 1.49 10.09 -7.93
C ALA A 201 0.56 11.28 -7.73
N ILE A 202 0.48 11.80 -6.51
CA ILE A 202 -0.42 12.93 -6.23
C ILE A 202 0.03 14.20 -6.95
N TRP A 203 1.33 14.47 -7.03
CA TRP A 203 1.86 15.58 -7.82
C TRP A 203 1.64 15.39 -9.32
N MET A 204 1.85 14.17 -9.81
CA MET A 204 1.64 13.78 -11.19
C MET A 204 0.19 14.02 -11.65
N TRP A 205 -0.78 13.56 -10.87
CA TRP A 205 -2.20 13.76 -11.19
C TRP A 205 -2.61 15.22 -11.11
N ASN A 206 -2.07 15.99 -10.17
CA ASN A 206 -2.31 17.43 -10.06
C ASN A 206 -1.64 18.26 -11.18
N ASN A 207 -0.86 17.62 -12.05
CA ASN A 207 -0.36 18.15 -13.33
C ASN A 207 -1.04 17.51 -14.56
N GLY A 208 -2.09 16.72 -14.37
CA GLY A 208 -2.81 16.03 -15.43
C GLY A 208 -2.02 14.90 -16.09
N GLY A 209 -0.98 14.38 -15.43
CA GLY A 209 -0.31 13.14 -15.76
C GLY A 209 -1.05 11.92 -15.22
N ASP A 210 -0.57 10.73 -15.54
CA ASP A 210 -1.10 9.48 -15.00
C ASP A 210 -0.06 8.35 -15.13
N TRP A 211 -0.30 7.23 -14.43
CA TRP A 211 0.48 6.00 -14.54
C TRP A 211 0.32 5.34 -15.90
N LYS A 212 -0.89 5.41 -16.45
CA LYS A 212 -1.29 4.73 -17.68
C LYS A 212 -2.00 5.71 -18.65
N SER A 213 -1.97 5.35 -19.93
CA SER A 213 -2.81 5.94 -20.98
C SER A 213 -3.56 4.80 -21.65
N GLY A 214 -4.84 4.63 -21.33
CA GLY A 214 -5.56 3.40 -21.61
C GLY A 214 -4.90 2.24 -20.84
N ASP A 215 -4.60 1.15 -21.56
CA ASP A 215 -3.95 -0.02 -20.96
C ASP A 215 -2.41 0.07 -20.92
N ALA A 216 -1.81 1.04 -21.59
CA ALA A 216 -0.37 1.18 -21.69
C ALA A 216 0.21 2.00 -20.52
N TRP A 217 1.38 1.64 -20.02
CA TRP A 217 2.15 2.45 -19.08
C TRP A 217 2.57 3.77 -19.72
N ALA A 218 2.41 4.87 -19.00
CA ALA A 218 2.72 6.23 -19.44
C ALA A 218 3.62 6.99 -18.43
N ILE A 219 4.49 6.23 -17.75
CA ILE A 219 5.33 6.72 -16.65
C ILE A 219 6.24 7.86 -17.08
N ASN A 220 6.76 7.83 -18.32
CA ASN A 220 7.66 8.82 -18.87
C ASN A 220 6.97 9.86 -19.77
N SER A 221 5.65 10.02 -19.67
CA SER A 221 4.94 11.07 -20.42
C SER A 221 5.51 12.47 -20.10
N ASP A 222 5.36 13.42 -21.03
CA ASP A 222 5.90 14.78 -20.84
C ASP A 222 5.32 15.47 -19.61
N LYS A 223 4.04 15.21 -19.27
CA LYS A 223 3.42 15.72 -18.04
C LYS A 223 4.09 15.15 -16.78
N ASN A 224 4.42 13.87 -16.79
CA ASN A 224 5.09 13.20 -15.69
C ASN A 224 6.53 13.66 -15.52
N VAL A 225 7.23 13.86 -16.64
CA VAL A 225 8.58 14.44 -16.61
C VAL A 225 8.57 15.89 -16.10
N HIS A 226 7.59 16.69 -16.53
CA HIS A 226 7.41 18.05 -16.01
C HIS A 226 7.16 18.04 -14.49
N THR A 227 6.31 17.12 -14.00
CA THR A 227 6.05 16.94 -12.56
C THR A 227 7.34 16.63 -11.80
N LEU A 228 8.10 15.63 -12.25
CA LEU A 228 9.31 15.22 -11.52
C LEU A 228 10.41 16.30 -11.61
N THR A 229 10.46 17.06 -12.71
CA THR A 229 11.34 18.23 -12.84
C THR A 229 10.94 19.32 -11.83
N PHE A 230 9.64 19.59 -11.68
CA PHE A 230 9.16 20.54 -10.67
C PHE A 230 9.58 20.12 -9.25
N LEU A 231 9.43 18.83 -8.89
CA LEU A 231 9.87 18.33 -7.58
C LEU A 231 11.40 18.43 -7.41
N ALA A 232 12.17 18.17 -8.46
CA ALA A 232 13.61 18.37 -8.45
C ALA A 232 13.99 19.86 -8.28
N ASP A 233 13.24 20.77 -8.90
CA ASP A 233 13.42 22.22 -8.77
C ASP A 233 13.12 22.71 -7.34
N LEU A 234 12.13 22.16 -6.64
CA LEU A 234 11.91 22.49 -5.23
C LEU A 234 13.17 22.24 -4.38
N ALA A 235 13.86 21.14 -4.65
CA ALA A 235 15.06 20.75 -3.93
C ALA A 235 16.31 21.52 -4.37
N ASN A 236 16.58 21.57 -5.68
CA ASN A 236 17.88 21.98 -6.21
C ASN A 236 17.94 23.46 -6.62
N LYS A 237 16.86 23.98 -7.22
CA LYS A 237 16.76 25.37 -7.68
C LYS A 237 16.21 26.30 -6.62
N HIS A 238 15.07 25.93 -6.02
CA HIS A 238 14.40 26.74 -5.01
C HIS A 238 14.96 26.53 -3.61
N LYS A 239 15.54 25.35 -3.33
CA LYS A 239 16.17 24.96 -2.06
C LYS A 239 15.22 25.12 -0.88
N VAL A 240 13.96 24.74 -1.07
CA VAL A 240 12.88 24.91 -0.08
C VAL A 240 12.54 23.61 0.65
N THR A 241 13.19 22.49 0.31
CA THR A 241 12.98 21.19 0.94
C THR A 241 14.01 20.91 2.06
N GLN A 242 13.80 19.82 2.78
CA GLN A 242 14.82 19.25 3.66
C GLN A 242 16.01 18.70 2.86
N VAL A 243 17.11 18.46 3.53
CA VAL A 243 18.31 17.84 2.93
C VAL A 243 17.97 16.42 2.45
N ASN A 244 18.49 16.04 1.28
CA ASN A 244 18.34 14.70 0.69
C ASN A 244 16.87 14.20 0.54
N PRO A 245 15.96 14.94 -0.09
CA PRO A 245 14.57 14.55 -0.25
C PRO A 245 14.39 13.18 -0.89
N GLY A 246 15.29 12.79 -1.81
CA GLY A 246 15.29 11.47 -2.46
C GLY A 246 15.67 10.29 -1.54
N LYS A 247 16.05 10.55 -0.29
CA LYS A 247 16.34 9.53 0.73
C LYS A 247 15.48 9.71 1.98
N THR A 248 14.70 10.78 2.05
CA THR A 248 13.83 11.07 3.19
C THR A 248 12.57 10.21 3.08
N ASN A 249 12.33 9.37 4.06
CA ASN A 249 11.09 8.65 4.22
C ASN A 249 9.95 9.59 4.67
N ARG A 250 8.73 9.13 4.52
CA ARG A 250 7.55 9.88 4.95
C ARG A 250 7.43 9.91 6.47
N THR A 251 7.37 8.74 7.11
CA THR A 251 6.96 8.60 8.52
C THR A 251 8.03 9.12 9.48
N ASP A 252 9.24 8.56 9.42
CA ASP A 252 10.36 8.90 10.30
C ASP A 252 11.18 10.10 9.81
N GLY A 253 10.87 10.61 8.62
CA GLY A 253 11.50 11.77 8.00
C GLY A 253 10.58 13.00 7.94
N ALA A 254 9.78 13.11 6.87
CA ALA A 254 8.98 14.33 6.60
C ALA A 254 7.93 14.60 7.69
N PHE A 255 7.22 13.58 8.16
CA PHE A 255 6.22 13.73 9.22
C PHE A 255 6.85 14.07 10.57
N GLN A 256 7.99 13.47 10.89
CA GLN A 256 8.70 13.83 12.12
C GLN A 256 9.16 15.29 12.10
N LEU A 257 9.73 15.76 10.98
CA LEU A 257 10.12 17.16 10.82
C LEU A 257 8.92 18.12 10.93
N PHE A 258 7.75 17.72 10.41
CA PHE A 258 6.53 18.52 10.54
C PHE A 258 6.02 18.54 11.99
N LYS A 259 5.99 17.42 12.68
CA LYS A 259 5.64 17.30 14.11
C LYS A 259 6.59 18.08 15.03
N ASP A 260 7.85 18.20 14.64
CA ASP A 260 8.85 19.04 15.33
C ASP A 260 8.65 20.55 15.08
N GLY A 261 7.67 20.95 14.25
CA GLY A 261 7.38 22.34 13.92
C GLY A 261 8.37 23.01 12.97
N LYS A 262 9.23 22.24 12.30
CA LYS A 262 10.28 22.76 11.39
C LYS A 262 9.82 22.97 9.97
N VAL A 263 8.67 22.42 9.58
CA VAL A 263 8.16 22.37 8.20
C VAL A 263 6.93 23.22 8.05
N GLY A 264 6.91 24.07 7.02
CA GLY A 264 5.74 24.87 6.68
C GLY A 264 4.61 24.06 6.07
N MET A 265 4.94 23.15 5.15
CA MET A 265 3.94 22.41 4.36
C MET A 265 4.43 21.00 4.06
N VAL A 266 3.49 20.03 4.04
CA VAL A 266 3.76 18.61 3.73
C VAL A 266 2.51 17.94 3.20
N MET A 267 2.63 16.97 2.29
CA MET A 267 1.53 16.06 1.99
C MET A 267 1.36 15.06 3.13
N GLY A 268 0.14 14.88 3.61
CA GLY A 268 -0.17 13.99 4.72
C GLY A 268 -1.51 13.27 4.53
N PHE A 269 -2.01 12.66 5.59
CA PHE A 269 -3.29 11.93 5.62
C PHE A 269 -3.80 11.82 7.06
N SER A 270 -5.00 11.31 7.25
CA SER A 270 -5.69 11.33 8.55
C SER A 270 -4.91 10.77 9.75
N PRO A 271 -4.09 9.69 9.65
CA PRO A 271 -3.21 9.28 10.75
C PRO A 271 -2.22 10.36 11.21
N LEU A 272 -1.68 11.18 10.29
CA LEU A 272 -0.82 12.31 10.68
C LEU A 272 -1.60 13.35 11.50
N ALA A 273 -2.82 13.69 11.05
CA ALA A 273 -3.70 14.61 11.79
C ALA A 273 -3.90 14.12 13.23
N ARG A 274 -4.23 12.83 13.38
CA ARG A 274 -4.43 12.21 14.69
C ARG A 274 -3.19 12.27 15.59
N GLN A 275 -2.00 12.03 15.04
CA GLN A 275 -0.73 12.16 15.78
C GLN A 275 -0.48 13.61 16.21
N LEU A 276 -0.73 14.58 15.32
CA LEU A 276 -0.57 16.00 15.62
C LEU A 276 -1.54 16.46 16.71
N ASP A 277 -2.79 16.00 16.67
CA ASP A 277 -3.80 16.31 17.69
C ASP A 277 -3.43 15.72 19.06
N ALA A 278 -2.92 14.48 19.07
CA ALA A 278 -2.47 13.83 20.30
C ALA A 278 -1.23 14.51 20.91
N GLU A 279 -0.29 14.97 20.09
CA GLU A 279 0.92 15.66 20.57
C GLU A 279 0.65 17.15 20.93
N GLY A 280 -0.27 17.79 20.27
CA GLY A 280 -0.68 19.18 20.53
C GLY A 280 0.40 20.26 20.31
N LYS A 281 1.54 19.89 19.68
CA LYS A 281 2.71 20.78 19.52
C LYS A 281 2.60 21.73 18.34
N VAL A 282 1.95 21.32 17.25
CA VAL A 282 1.86 22.07 16.00
C VAL A 282 0.42 22.44 15.72
N LYS A 283 0.16 23.73 15.55
CA LYS A 283 -1.11 24.24 15.05
C LYS A 283 -1.12 24.09 13.53
N TYR A 284 -1.80 23.09 13.03
CA TYR A 284 -1.86 22.80 11.61
C TYR A 284 -3.24 23.13 10.99
N GLY A 285 -3.26 23.15 9.67
CA GLY A 285 -4.47 23.11 8.86
C GLY A 285 -4.34 22.12 7.77
N VAL A 286 -5.47 21.73 7.19
CA VAL A 286 -5.57 20.79 6.05
C VAL A 286 -6.24 21.52 4.89
N ALA A 287 -5.73 21.33 3.70
CA ALA A 287 -6.23 21.91 2.45
C ALA A 287 -6.17 20.88 1.32
N GLU A 288 -6.75 21.22 0.17
CA GLU A 288 -6.56 20.48 -1.07
C GLU A 288 -5.11 20.58 -1.55
N MET A 289 -4.66 19.60 -2.34
CA MET A 289 -3.34 19.63 -2.96
C MET A 289 -3.20 20.80 -3.94
N PRO A 290 -2.06 21.52 -3.95
CA PRO A 290 -1.78 22.49 -4.99
C PRO A 290 -1.76 21.85 -6.36
N THR A 291 -2.42 22.45 -7.34
CA THR A 291 -2.57 21.89 -8.68
C THR A 291 -1.97 22.82 -9.76
N ASN A 292 -1.53 22.22 -10.86
CA ASN A 292 -1.12 22.93 -12.07
C ASN A 292 -2.20 22.89 -13.18
N THR A 293 -3.35 22.23 -12.90
CA THR A 293 -4.45 22.07 -13.87
C THR A 293 -5.76 22.75 -13.45
N GLY A 294 -5.80 23.36 -12.28
CA GLY A 294 -6.99 24.04 -11.74
C GLY A 294 -7.98 23.14 -11.02
N ALA A 295 -7.89 21.82 -11.14
CA ALA A 295 -8.72 20.85 -10.42
C ALA A 295 -7.84 19.97 -9.52
N ALA A 296 -8.01 20.11 -8.20
CA ALA A 296 -7.27 19.31 -7.23
C ALA A 296 -7.74 17.86 -7.25
N VAL A 297 -6.79 16.94 -7.25
CA VAL A 297 -7.00 15.49 -7.17
C VAL A 297 -6.32 14.97 -5.92
N THR A 298 -6.99 14.09 -5.17
CA THR A 298 -6.35 13.38 -4.08
C THR A 298 -6.02 11.94 -4.46
N LEU A 299 -5.07 11.34 -3.76
CA LEU A 299 -4.79 9.91 -3.77
C LEU A 299 -5.59 9.26 -2.64
N ALA A 300 -6.46 8.30 -3.00
CA ALA A 300 -6.92 7.31 -2.04
C ALA A 300 -5.95 6.12 -2.07
N VAL A 301 -5.61 5.64 -0.89
CA VAL A 301 -4.86 4.39 -0.72
C VAL A 301 -5.79 3.38 -0.09
N GLU A 302 -5.80 2.20 -0.64
CA GLU A 302 -6.49 1.03 -0.10
C GLU A 302 -5.45 -0.01 0.28
N ASP A 303 -5.61 -0.56 1.45
CA ASP A 303 -4.90 -1.77 1.83
C ASP A 303 -5.88 -2.92 1.90
N TYR A 304 -5.36 -4.13 1.69
CA TYR A 304 -6.16 -5.33 1.54
C TYR A 304 -5.72 -6.41 2.50
N LEU A 305 -6.68 -7.23 2.95
CA LEU A 305 -6.42 -8.58 3.40
C LEU A 305 -6.52 -9.53 2.21
N MET A 306 -5.67 -10.53 2.17
CA MET A 306 -5.65 -11.59 1.18
C MET A 306 -5.67 -12.94 1.87
N ALA A 307 -6.33 -13.92 1.27
CA ALA A 307 -6.36 -15.30 1.74
C ALA A 307 -5.57 -16.19 0.77
N PHE A 308 -4.46 -16.78 1.22
CA PHE A 308 -3.70 -17.70 0.40
C PHE A 308 -4.30 -19.10 0.38
N LYS A 309 -4.23 -19.77 -0.78
CA LYS A 309 -4.68 -21.16 -0.94
C LYS A 309 -3.71 -22.11 -0.25
N LYS A 310 -4.18 -22.77 0.78
CA LYS A 310 -3.52 -23.92 1.41
C LYS A 310 -4.52 -25.06 1.61
N PRO A 311 -4.07 -26.31 1.64
CA PRO A 311 -4.98 -27.42 1.88
C PRO A 311 -5.75 -27.29 3.19
N GLY A 312 -7.07 -27.32 3.12
CA GLY A 312 -7.97 -27.34 4.28
C GLY A 312 -8.15 -26.01 5.03
N ASN A 313 -7.46 -24.91 4.67
CA ASN A 313 -7.47 -23.68 5.46
C ASN A 313 -8.71 -22.76 5.26
N ALA A 314 -9.56 -23.01 4.26
CA ALA A 314 -10.62 -22.08 3.86
C ALA A 314 -11.57 -21.69 5.00
N ASP A 315 -12.10 -22.67 5.75
CA ASP A 315 -13.04 -22.42 6.84
C ASP A 315 -12.38 -21.70 8.03
N ALA A 316 -11.13 -22.05 8.35
CA ALA A 316 -10.38 -21.39 9.40
C ALA A 316 -10.10 -19.92 9.04
N VAL A 317 -9.68 -19.65 7.82
CA VAL A 317 -9.46 -18.30 7.30
C VAL A 317 -10.76 -17.52 7.24
N LYS A 318 -11.85 -18.14 6.76
CA LYS A 318 -13.17 -17.50 6.73
C LYS A 318 -13.62 -17.04 8.11
N THR A 319 -13.52 -17.91 9.11
CA THR A 319 -13.89 -17.58 10.49
C THR A 319 -13.06 -16.44 11.06
N PHE A 320 -11.75 -16.40 10.75
CA PHE A 320 -10.85 -15.31 11.16
C PHE A 320 -11.22 -13.97 10.50
N LEU A 321 -11.46 -13.99 9.20
CA LEU A 321 -11.83 -12.79 8.45
C LEU A 321 -13.21 -12.28 8.86
N ASP A 322 -14.22 -13.14 9.01
CA ASP A 322 -15.55 -12.73 9.46
C ASP A 322 -15.53 -12.17 10.90
N LEU A 323 -14.62 -12.63 11.77
CA LEU A 323 -14.40 -12.03 13.09
C LEU A 323 -13.80 -10.63 12.99
N TYR A 324 -12.80 -10.42 12.10
CA TYR A 324 -12.21 -9.12 11.86
C TYR A 324 -13.24 -8.13 11.30
N TYR A 325 -14.05 -8.54 10.31
CA TYR A 325 -15.03 -7.69 9.64
C TYR A 325 -16.33 -7.47 10.42
N GLN A 326 -16.43 -7.91 11.67
CA GLN A 326 -17.55 -7.48 12.53
C GLN A 326 -17.50 -5.96 12.67
N PRO A 327 -18.63 -5.23 12.48
CA PRO A 327 -18.66 -3.77 12.44
C PRO A 327 -17.93 -3.08 13.60
N GLU A 328 -18.12 -3.58 14.81
CA GLU A 328 -17.49 -3.02 16.02
C GLU A 328 -16.00 -3.29 16.05
N THR A 329 -15.56 -4.44 15.54
CA THR A 329 -14.16 -4.87 15.54
C THR A 329 -13.35 -4.02 14.56
N ILE A 330 -13.76 -3.99 13.28
CA ILE A 330 -13.07 -3.22 12.25
C ILE A 330 -13.09 -1.72 12.52
N THR A 331 -14.26 -1.17 12.94
CA THR A 331 -14.40 0.28 13.19
C THR A 331 -13.55 0.72 14.37
N ARG A 332 -13.46 -0.07 15.44
CA ARG A 332 -12.61 0.23 16.59
C ARG A 332 -11.14 0.36 16.18
N TRP A 333 -10.64 -0.55 15.36
CA TRP A 333 -9.26 -0.52 14.91
C TRP A 333 -8.99 0.64 13.94
N ILE A 334 -9.82 0.80 12.91
CA ILE A 334 -9.71 1.90 11.94
C ILE A 334 -9.71 3.26 12.65
N ARG A 335 -10.61 3.45 13.62
CA ARG A 335 -10.67 4.69 14.42
C ARG A 335 -9.41 4.86 15.28
N ALA A 336 -8.89 3.80 15.88
CA ALA A 336 -7.67 3.87 16.69
C ALA A 336 -6.46 4.26 15.85
N GLU A 337 -6.31 3.73 14.64
CA GLU A 337 -5.24 4.08 13.70
C GLU A 337 -5.46 5.43 13.00
N GLY A 338 -6.71 5.95 12.97
CA GLY A 338 -7.05 7.20 12.28
C GLY A 338 -7.28 7.05 10.79
N PHE A 339 -7.56 5.84 10.30
CA PHE A 339 -7.86 5.56 8.89
C PHE A 339 -9.33 5.79 8.55
N LEU A 340 -9.66 5.69 7.25
CA LEU A 340 -11.01 5.81 6.73
C LEU A 340 -11.68 4.43 6.63
N PRO A 341 -12.99 4.34 6.91
CA PRO A 341 -13.73 3.09 6.82
C PRO A 341 -13.91 2.63 5.38
N VAL A 342 -13.88 1.32 5.18
CA VAL A 342 -14.08 0.64 3.89
C VAL A 342 -15.41 -0.10 3.83
N THR A 343 -16.18 -0.09 4.91
CA THR A 343 -17.49 -0.72 5.03
C THR A 343 -18.60 0.31 5.24
N ARG A 344 -19.84 -0.04 4.84
CA ARG A 344 -21.02 0.81 5.04
C ARG A 344 -21.30 1.03 6.53
N SER A 345 -21.22 -0.05 7.31
CA SER A 345 -21.42 -0.02 8.76
C SER A 345 -20.35 0.84 9.46
N GLY A 346 -19.08 0.73 9.04
CA GLY A 346 -17.99 1.56 9.55
C GLY A 346 -18.17 3.04 9.18
N LEU A 347 -18.56 3.34 7.94
CA LEU A 347 -18.86 4.71 7.51
C LEU A 347 -19.97 5.34 8.34
N GLU A 348 -21.05 4.60 8.61
CA GLU A 348 -22.14 5.10 9.44
C GLU A 348 -21.69 5.40 10.87
N GLN A 349 -20.89 4.51 11.49
CA GLN A 349 -20.35 4.71 12.84
C GLN A 349 -19.33 5.86 12.94
N MET A 350 -18.67 6.23 11.83
CA MET A 350 -17.60 7.24 11.82
C MET A 350 -18.03 8.56 11.15
N ARG A 351 -19.26 8.64 10.63
CA ARG A 351 -19.78 9.83 9.90
C ARG A 351 -19.71 11.13 10.70
N SER A 352 -19.86 11.06 12.02
CA SER A 352 -19.84 12.24 12.90
C SER A 352 -18.43 12.66 13.35
N ASP A 353 -17.38 11.95 12.94
CA ASP A 353 -16.01 12.31 13.30
C ASP A 353 -15.55 13.51 12.48
N ALA A 354 -15.54 14.69 13.12
CA ALA A 354 -15.15 15.94 12.48
C ALA A 354 -13.71 15.94 11.95
N GLY A 355 -12.81 15.19 12.58
CA GLY A 355 -11.41 15.05 12.16
C GLY A 355 -11.25 14.28 10.86
N LEU A 356 -12.20 13.39 10.53
CA LEU A 356 -12.16 12.59 9.29
C LEU A 356 -12.92 13.24 8.13
N LYS A 357 -13.78 14.22 8.42
CA LYS A 357 -14.65 14.84 7.41
C LYS A 357 -13.90 15.34 6.17
N PRO A 358 -12.78 16.09 6.25
CA PRO A 358 -12.06 16.56 5.06
C PRO A 358 -11.61 15.43 4.13
N TYR A 359 -11.23 14.29 4.69
CA TYR A 359 -10.77 13.12 3.93
C TYR A 359 -11.94 12.34 3.35
N LEU A 360 -13.03 12.19 4.08
CA LEU A 360 -14.25 11.53 3.59
C LEU A 360 -14.89 12.32 2.44
N ASP A 361 -14.92 13.65 2.53
CA ASP A 361 -15.44 14.52 1.48
C ASP A 361 -14.57 14.45 0.20
N ALA A 362 -13.27 14.18 0.32
CA ALA A 362 -12.34 14.08 -0.82
C ALA A 362 -12.38 12.73 -1.54
N LEU A 363 -12.86 11.65 -0.89
CA LEU A 363 -12.86 10.28 -1.46
C LEU A 363 -13.60 10.14 -2.80
N PRO A 364 -14.76 10.79 -3.06
CA PRO A 364 -15.45 10.61 -4.33
C PRO A 364 -14.66 11.04 -5.57
N GLY A 365 -13.75 12.02 -5.41
CA GLY A 365 -12.86 12.53 -6.48
C GLY A 365 -11.45 11.94 -6.44
N ALA A 366 -11.19 11.00 -5.55
CA ALA A 366 -9.87 10.43 -5.37
C ALA A 366 -9.50 9.46 -6.49
N LYS A 367 -8.21 9.42 -6.84
CA LYS A 367 -7.61 8.42 -7.73
C LYS A 367 -6.94 7.33 -6.91
N LEU A 368 -6.96 6.12 -7.45
CA LEU A 368 -6.25 4.95 -6.93
C LEU A 368 -5.02 4.65 -7.78
N ALA A 369 -4.00 4.08 -7.17
CA ALA A 369 -2.91 3.43 -7.90
C ALA A 369 -3.47 2.25 -8.71
N PRO A 370 -2.80 1.79 -9.78
CA PRO A 370 -3.29 0.70 -10.63
C PRO A 370 -3.08 -0.68 -9.98
N THR A 371 -3.60 -0.87 -8.77
CA THR A 371 -3.44 -2.08 -7.94
C THR A 371 -4.02 -3.35 -8.56
N THR A 372 -4.94 -3.19 -9.53
CA THR A 372 -5.53 -4.29 -10.29
C THR A 372 -4.65 -4.79 -11.44
N ASP A 373 -3.57 -4.06 -11.78
CA ASP A 373 -2.59 -4.49 -12.79
C ASP A 373 -1.55 -5.39 -12.14
N PRO A 374 -1.36 -6.65 -12.62
CA PRO A 374 -0.37 -7.57 -12.02
C PRO A 374 1.10 -7.10 -12.10
N ALA A 375 1.42 -6.14 -12.97
CA ALA A 375 2.75 -5.54 -13.02
C ALA A 375 2.96 -4.48 -11.92
N TRP A 376 1.89 -4.04 -11.24
CA TRP A 376 1.94 -2.93 -10.29
C TRP A 376 2.91 -3.17 -9.13
N ASP A 377 2.96 -4.38 -8.59
CA ASP A 377 3.87 -4.69 -7.48
C ASP A 377 5.32 -4.38 -7.84
N LYS A 378 5.74 -4.80 -9.03
CA LYS A 378 7.09 -4.54 -9.54
C LYS A 378 7.30 -3.06 -9.86
N VAL A 379 6.32 -2.41 -10.50
CA VAL A 379 6.37 -0.97 -10.83
C VAL A 379 6.44 -0.13 -9.56
N LYS A 380 5.60 -0.42 -8.57
CA LYS A 380 5.61 0.23 -7.26
C LYS A 380 7.00 0.19 -6.63
N LEU A 381 7.58 -1.00 -6.54
CA LEU A 381 8.90 -1.21 -5.94
C LEU A 381 10.00 -0.46 -6.69
N ASP A 382 10.01 -0.53 -8.03
CA ASP A 382 11.01 0.16 -8.87
C ASP A 382 10.91 1.69 -8.69
N VAL A 383 9.71 2.23 -8.60
CA VAL A 383 9.49 3.67 -8.33
C VAL A 383 9.99 4.04 -6.94
N GLN A 384 9.63 3.29 -5.91
CA GLN A 384 10.09 3.52 -4.53
C GLN A 384 11.62 3.58 -4.43
N GLN A 385 12.31 2.69 -5.14
CA GLN A 385 13.77 2.58 -5.08
C GLN A 385 14.49 3.62 -5.95
N SER A 386 13.86 4.13 -7.00
CA SER A 386 14.58 4.87 -8.05
C SER A 386 14.16 6.32 -8.21
N ILE A 387 12.91 6.69 -7.90
CA ILE A 387 12.40 8.02 -8.25
C ILE A 387 13.14 9.15 -7.50
N GLY A 388 13.59 8.86 -6.28
CA GLY A 388 14.37 9.78 -5.47
C GLY A 388 15.72 10.20 -6.10
N LEU A 389 16.24 9.41 -7.06
CA LEU A 389 17.47 9.76 -7.81
C LEU A 389 17.28 11.03 -8.65
N ALA A 390 16.05 11.30 -9.11
CA ALA A 390 15.76 12.47 -9.94
C ALA A 390 15.92 13.81 -9.20
N VAL A 391 15.71 13.82 -7.89
CA VAL A 391 15.77 15.04 -7.06
C VAL A 391 17.12 15.24 -6.36
N GLN A 392 18.07 14.35 -6.56
CA GLN A 392 19.44 14.52 -6.08
C GLN A 392 20.18 15.60 -6.92
N PRO A 393 21.24 16.23 -6.40
CA PRO A 393 22.08 17.11 -7.18
C PRO A 393 22.60 16.41 -8.44
N GLY A 394 22.35 16.99 -9.62
CA GLY A 394 22.71 16.39 -10.92
C GLY A 394 21.76 15.27 -11.39
N GLY A 395 20.66 15.00 -10.67
CA GLY A 395 19.64 14.04 -11.09
C GLY A 395 18.95 14.45 -12.40
N ASN A 396 18.52 13.45 -13.18
CA ASN A 396 17.84 13.68 -14.47
C ASN A 396 16.44 13.02 -14.44
N PRO A 397 15.38 13.83 -14.25
CA PRO A 397 14.00 13.34 -14.20
C PRO A 397 13.59 12.51 -15.42
N ARG A 398 13.92 12.95 -16.65
CA ARG A 398 13.60 12.23 -17.89
C ARG A 398 14.24 10.83 -17.87
N GLN A 399 15.53 10.75 -17.60
CA GLN A 399 16.26 9.48 -17.60
C GLN A 399 15.73 8.49 -16.55
N VAL A 400 15.37 8.99 -15.36
CA VAL A 400 14.77 8.16 -14.30
C VAL A 400 13.43 7.60 -14.76
N LEU A 401 12.54 8.43 -15.32
CA LEU A 401 11.23 7.99 -15.78
C LEU A 401 11.32 7.10 -17.02
N ASP A 402 12.25 7.31 -17.94
CA ASP A 402 12.46 6.42 -19.10
C ASP A 402 12.86 5.01 -18.65
N ARG A 403 13.73 4.91 -17.65
CA ARG A 403 14.10 3.61 -17.05
C ARG A 403 12.91 2.93 -16.37
N LEU A 404 12.13 3.68 -15.58
CA LEU A 404 10.93 3.15 -14.91
C LEU A 404 9.88 2.69 -15.93
N GLN A 405 9.68 3.43 -17.02
CA GLN A 405 8.80 3.03 -18.13
C GLN A 405 9.26 1.71 -18.76
N GLN A 406 10.55 1.57 -19.05
CA GLN A 406 11.11 0.33 -19.61
C GLN A 406 10.90 -0.85 -18.67
N ASN A 407 11.13 -0.67 -17.38
CA ASN A 407 10.91 -1.71 -16.38
C ASN A 407 9.42 -2.11 -16.28
N ALA A 408 8.51 -1.13 -16.32
CA ALA A 408 7.08 -1.39 -16.25
C ALA A 408 6.58 -2.21 -17.46
N VAL A 409 7.05 -1.88 -18.66
CA VAL A 409 6.74 -2.65 -19.88
C VAL A 409 7.34 -4.07 -19.78
N ALA A 410 8.56 -4.22 -19.30
CA ALA A 410 9.23 -5.52 -19.12
C ALA A 410 8.55 -6.40 -18.05
N ALA A 411 7.87 -5.81 -17.06
CA ALA A 411 7.12 -6.55 -16.03
C ALA A 411 5.82 -7.20 -16.56
N GLY A 412 5.55 -7.11 -17.86
CA GLY A 412 4.38 -7.70 -18.52
C GLY A 412 3.21 -6.72 -18.65
N GLY A 413 3.46 -5.44 -18.45
CA GLY A 413 2.54 -4.36 -18.78
C GLY A 413 2.61 -4.02 -20.28
N ARG A 414 1.47 -3.74 -20.88
CA ARG A 414 1.40 -3.19 -22.25
C ARG A 414 1.67 -1.70 -22.25
#